data_74577568567150484e7a2e2b90b904c5
#
_entry.id   74577568567150484e7a2e2b90b904c5
#
_cell.length_a   1.000
_cell.length_b   1.000
_cell.length_c   1.000
_cell.angle_alpha   90.00
_cell.angle_beta   90.00
_cell.angle_gamma   90.00
#
_symmetry.space_group_name_H-M   'P 1'
#
loop_
_entity.id
_entity.type
_entity.pdbx_description
1 polymer ?
#
loop_
_entity_poly.entity_id
_entity_poly.type
_entity_poly.pdbx_seq_one_letter_code
_entity_poly.pdbx_strand_id
1 'polypeptide(L)'
;MNLFHLRYFVTLAKSQNYTRAARQLNITQPSLSNAIHGLEAELGLALFVRQGRNVVLTSEGREFSRIVDHSLTILDSGIEQLQHQNNEQTVIKLAALRTLSTRWVPGMVREFLQNSQQDVRFEFTNENGLSPQIIQGLRAKHYDICF
;
A
#
# COMPACT_ATOMS: atom_id res chain seq x y z
N MET A 1 4.96 -3.48 -20.05
CA MET A 1 4.55 -3.18 -18.66
C MET A 1 5.72 -2.58 -17.89
N ASN A 2 5.51 -1.51 -17.14
CA ASN A 2 6.51 -0.92 -16.27
C ASN A 2 5.89 -0.52 -14.93
N LEU A 3 6.73 -0.20 -13.95
CA LEU A 3 6.31 0.10 -12.58
C LEU A 3 5.37 1.32 -12.50
N PHE A 4 5.59 2.34 -13.35
CA PHE A 4 4.71 3.51 -13.39
C PHE A 4 3.31 3.15 -13.85
N HIS A 5 3.17 2.30 -14.87
CA HIS A 5 1.87 1.83 -15.35
C HIS A 5 1.10 1.07 -14.26
N LEU A 6 1.80 0.28 -13.43
CA LEU A 6 1.18 -0.43 -12.29
C LEU A 6 0.71 0.55 -11.22
N ARG A 7 1.51 1.57 -10.87
CA ARG A 7 1.10 2.63 -9.93
C ARG A 7 -0.09 3.44 -10.47
N TYR A 8 -0.10 3.75 -11.77
CA TYR A 8 -1.22 4.45 -12.42
C TYR A 8 -2.49 3.62 -12.35
N PHE A 9 -2.39 2.32 -12.62
CA PHE A 9 -3.50 1.39 -12.54
C PHE A 9 -4.12 1.35 -11.12
N VAL A 10 -3.31 1.18 -10.07
CA VAL A 10 -3.80 1.15 -8.68
C VAL A 10 -4.43 2.48 -8.28
N THR A 11 -3.85 3.61 -8.69
CA THR A 11 -4.41 4.93 -8.41
C THR A 11 -5.76 5.13 -9.09
N LEU A 12 -5.90 4.70 -10.35
CA LEU A 12 -7.17 4.74 -11.07
C LEU A 12 -8.20 3.79 -10.44
N ALA A 13 -7.79 2.60 -10.02
CA ALA A 13 -8.65 1.62 -9.36
C ALA A 13 -9.27 2.18 -8.06
N LYS A 14 -8.48 2.89 -7.25
CA LYS A 14 -8.93 3.54 -6.02
C LYS A 14 -9.82 4.76 -6.28
N SER A 15 -9.50 5.57 -7.29
CA SER A 15 -10.23 6.81 -7.57
C SER A 15 -11.49 6.62 -8.42
N GLN A 16 -11.53 5.58 -9.26
CA GLN A 16 -12.59 5.28 -10.24
C GLN A 16 -12.92 6.45 -11.19
N ASN A 17 -11.98 7.38 -11.35
CA ASN A 17 -12.15 8.58 -12.15
C ASN A 17 -10.81 9.02 -12.76
N TYR A 18 -10.70 9.01 -14.08
CA TYR A 18 -9.48 9.35 -14.80
C TYR A 18 -8.93 10.74 -14.48
N THR A 19 -9.81 11.75 -14.42
CA THR A 19 -9.38 13.14 -14.15
C THR A 19 -8.82 13.28 -12.74
N ARG A 20 -9.46 12.64 -11.75
CA ARG A 20 -9.01 12.66 -10.36
C ARG A 20 -7.70 11.88 -10.19
N ALA A 21 -7.60 10.70 -10.80
CA ALA A 21 -6.38 9.89 -10.77
C ALA A 21 -5.20 10.61 -11.42
N ALA A 22 -5.42 11.22 -12.59
CA ALA A 22 -4.39 11.96 -13.30
C ALA A 22 -3.85 13.14 -12.47
N ARG A 23 -4.74 13.87 -11.77
CA ARG A 23 -4.33 14.94 -10.83
C ARG A 23 -3.49 14.40 -9.67
N GLN A 24 -3.88 13.28 -9.07
CA GLN A 24 -3.13 12.65 -7.98
C GLN A 24 -1.73 12.20 -8.41
N LEU A 25 -1.60 11.79 -9.68
CA LEU A 25 -0.35 11.33 -10.27
C LEU A 25 0.49 12.45 -10.89
N ASN A 26 -0.01 13.71 -10.88
CA ASN A 26 0.62 14.86 -11.54
C ASN A 26 0.90 14.64 -13.04
N ILE A 27 -0.01 13.98 -13.73
CA ILE A 27 0.04 13.73 -15.18
C ILE A 27 -1.24 14.21 -15.88
N THR A 28 -1.22 14.23 -17.22
CA THR A 28 -2.43 14.53 -17.98
C THR A 28 -3.35 13.31 -18.05
N GLN A 29 -4.66 13.57 -18.15
CA GLN A 29 -5.64 12.49 -18.31
C GLN A 29 -5.42 11.65 -19.60
N PRO A 30 -5.06 12.22 -20.77
CA PRO A 30 -4.69 11.43 -21.93
C PRO A 30 -3.48 10.51 -21.69
N SER A 31 -2.45 11.00 -20.98
CA SER A 31 -1.28 10.17 -20.62
C SER A 31 -1.67 8.98 -19.76
N LEU A 32 -2.53 9.20 -18.76
CA LEU A 32 -3.05 8.12 -17.92
C LEU A 32 -3.87 7.12 -18.76
N SER A 33 -4.77 7.62 -19.61
CA SER A 33 -5.59 6.76 -20.47
C SER A 33 -4.73 5.88 -21.40
N ASN A 34 -3.73 6.45 -22.03
CA ASN A 34 -2.81 5.72 -22.90
C ASN A 34 -2.01 4.65 -22.13
N ALA A 35 -1.55 4.97 -20.93
CA ALA A 35 -0.83 4.02 -20.08
C ALA A 35 -1.71 2.83 -19.67
N ILE A 36 -2.98 3.07 -19.32
CA ILE A 36 -3.93 2.01 -18.98
C ILE A 36 -4.26 1.16 -20.20
N HIS A 37 -4.56 1.77 -21.36
CA HIS A 37 -4.79 1.02 -22.59
C HIS A 37 -3.58 0.19 -23.00
N GLY A 38 -2.36 0.73 -22.86
CA GLY A 38 -1.13 -0.03 -23.10
C GLY A 38 -1.00 -1.24 -22.18
N LEU A 39 -1.35 -1.09 -20.91
CA LEU A 39 -1.33 -2.17 -19.92
C LEU A 39 -2.37 -3.25 -20.27
N GLU A 40 -3.61 -2.87 -20.61
CA GLU A 40 -4.68 -3.77 -21.05
C GLU A 40 -4.32 -4.52 -22.33
N ALA A 41 -3.72 -3.83 -23.30
CA ALA A 41 -3.27 -4.44 -24.56
C ALA A 41 -2.16 -5.47 -24.33
N GLU A 42 -1.21 -5.19 -23.45
CA GLU A 42 -0.11 -6.10 -23.12
C GLU A 42 -0.60 -7.35 -22.38
N LEU A 43 -1.60 -7.21 -21.50
CA LEU A 43 -2.21 -8.31 -20.77
C LEU A 43 -3.24 -9.09 -21.62
N GLY A 44 -3.75 -8.50 -22.69
CA GLY A 44 -4.83 -9.06 -23.49
C GLY A 44 -6.19 -9.07 -22.76
N LEU A 45 -6.34 -8.25 -21.70
CA LEU A 45 -7.50 -8.24 -20.81
C LEU A 45 -7.98 -6.81 -20.58
N ALA A 46 -9.30 -6.60 -20.54
CA ALA A 46 -9.87 -5.34 -20.07
C ALA A 46 -9.86 -5.33 -18.55
N LEU A 47 -9.22 -4.32 -17.95
CA LEU A 47 -9.14 -4.14 -16.51
C LEU A 47 -10.23 -3.20 -16.00
N PHE A 48 -10.74 -2.30 -16.86
CA PHE A 48 -11.77 -1.34 -16.54
C PHE A 48 -12.94 -1.41 -17.52
N VAL A 49 -14.14 -1.11 -17.00
CA VAL A 49 -15.34 -0.84 -17.80
C VAL A 49 -15.92 0.52 -17.43
N ARG A 50 -16.52 1.20 -18.40
CA ARG A 50 -17.22 2.47 -18.15
C ARG A 50 -18.56 2.23 -17.49
N GLN A 51 -18.83 2.99 -16.43
CA GLN A 51 -20.12 3.04 -15.76
C GLN A 51 -20.57 4.51 -15.65
N GLY A 52 -21.30 4.99 -16.63
CA GLY A 52 -21.66 6.40 -16.74
C GLY A 52 -20.43 7.30 -16.91
N ARG A 53 -20.22 8.24 -15.99
CA ARG A 53 -19.05 9.14 -15.97
C ARG A 53 -17.81 8.55 -15.28
N ASN A 54 -17.97 7.42 -14.60
CA ASN A 54 -16.91 6.76 -13.86
C ASN A 54 -16.41 5.52 -14.60
N VAL A 55 -15.31 4.98 -14.12
CA VAL A 55 -14.78 3.69 -14.51
C VAL A 55 -14.73 2.77 -13.31
N VAL A 56 -15.05 1.51 -13.50
CA VAL A 56 -15.00 0.48 -12.45
C VAL A 56 -14.15 -0.70 -12.93
N LEU A 57 -13.56 -1.42 -12.00
CA LEU A 57 -12.78 -2.61 -12.31
C LEU A 57 -13.66 -3.74 -12.83
N THR A 58 -13.17 -4.47 -13.82
CA THR A 58 -13.68 -5.78 -14.22
C THR A 58 -13.41 -6.82 -13.12
N SER A 59 -13.86 -8.08 -13.29
CA SER A 59 -13.43 -9.21 -12.44
C SER A 59 -11.91 -9.39 -12.47
N GLU A 60 -11.35 -9.40 -13.66
CA GLU A 60 -9.92 -9.51 -13.95
C GLU A 60 -9.15 -8.31 -13.36
N GLY A 61 -9.71 -7.11 -13.53
CA GLY A 61 -9.16 -5.88 -12.96
C GLY A 61 -9.10 -5.91 -11.43
N ARG A 62 -10.12 -6.47 -10.75
CA ARG A 62 -10.11 -6.63 -9.29
C ARG A 62 -9.05 -7.62 -8.81
N GLU A 63 -8.91 -8.73 -9.52
CA GLU A 63 -7.88 -9.71 -9.19
C GLU A 63 -6.48 -9.15 -9.43
N PHE A 64 -6.27 -8.52 -10.58
CA PHE A 64 -5.01 -7.87 -10.92
C PHE A 64 -4.67 -6.74 -9.93
N SER A 65 -5.66 -5.97 -9.47
CA SER A 65 -5.47 -4.91 -8.47
C SER A 65 -4.92 -5.45 -7.15
N ARG A 66 -5.41 -6.60 -6.68
CA ARG A 66 -4.89 -7.22 -5.45
C ARG A 66 -3.44 -7.66 -5.62
N ILE A 67 -3.10 -8.25 -6.76
CA ILE A 67 -1.75 -8.72 -7.06
C ILE A 67 -0.79 -7.52 -7.14
N VAL A 68 -1.16 -6.49 -7.88
CA VAL A 68 -0.32 -5.30 -8.09
C VAL A 68 -0.13 -4.53 -6.79
N ASP A 69 -1.19 -4.28 -6.03
CA ASP A 69 -1.10 -3.56 -4.74
C ASP A 69 -0.16 -4.30 -3.77
N HIS A 70 -0.28 -5.62 -3.66
CA HIS A 70 0.62 -6.46 -2.86
C HIS A 70 2.07 -6.39 -3.34
N SER A 71 2.30 -6.51 -4.65
CA SER A 71 3.65 -6.47 -5.24
C SER A 71 4.33 -5.11 -5.06
N LEU A 72 3.59 -4.02 -5.24
CA LEU A 72 4.09 -2.66 -5.01
C LEU A 72 4.45 -2.45 -3.54
N THR A 73 3.64 -2.96 -2.62
CA THR A 73 3.93 -2.88 -1.19
C THR A 73 5.21 -3.61 -0.81
N ILE A 74 5.40 -4.84 -1.31
CA ILE A 74 6.65 -5.59 -1.06
C ILE A 74 7.86 -4.82 -1.59
N LEU A 75 7.75 -4.28 -2.80
CA LEU A 75 8.82 -3.50 -3.41
C LEU A 75 9.15 -2.24 -2.60
N ASP A 76 8.12 -1.46 -2.24
CA ASP A 76 8.29 -0.22 -1.49
C ASP A 76 8.89 -0.50 -0.10
N SER A 77 8.43 -1.53 0.60
CA SER A 77 9.00 -1.96 1.88
C SER A 77 10.46 -2.41 1.74
N GLY A 78 10.81 -3.13 0.67
CA GLY A 78 12.19 -3.53 0.41
C GLY A 78 13.11 -2.34 0.15
N ILE A 79 12.64 -1.34 -0.61
CA ILE A 79 13.38 -0.10 -0.86
C ILE A 79 13.58 0.66 0.45
N GLU A 80 12.52 0.81 1.28
CA GLU A 80 12.63 1.44 2.59
C GLU A 80 13.64 0.74 3.48
N GLN A 81 13.62 -0.60 3.55
CA GLN A 81 14.60 -1.36 4.32
C GLN A 81 16.04 -1.08 3.86
N LEU A 82 16.30 -1.05 2.55
CA LEU A 82 17.62 -0.75 2.00
C LEU A 82 18.07 0.68 2.31
N GLN A 83 17.16 1.65 2.27
CA GLN A 83 17.44 3.05 2.60
C GLN A 83 17.74 3.23 4.10
N HIS A 84 17.06 2.47 4.96
CA HIS A 84 17.26 2.50 6.41
C HIS A 84 18.49 1.71 6.87
N GLN A 85 18.99 0.73 6.09
CA GLN A 85 20.25 0.03 6.41
C GLN A 85 21.47 0.98 6.48
N ASN A 86 21.41 2.16 5.87
CA ASN A 86 22.42 3.19 6.00
C ASN A 86 22.25 4.11 7.24
N ASN A 87 21.14 4.01 7.95
CA ASN A 87 20.91 4.66 9.24
C ASN A 87 20.91 3.55 10.31
N GLU A 88 21.75 3.67 11.32
CA GLU A 88 21.91 2.70 12.42
C GLU A 88 20.62 2.46 13.25
N GLN A 89 19.49 3.04 12.86
CA GLN A 89 18.20 2.94 13.54
C GLN A 89 17.30 1.85 12.92
N THR A 90 17.01 0.80 13.67
CA THR A 90 16.03 -0.21 13.29
C THR A 90 14.61 0.33 13.47
N VAL A 91 13.83 0.44 12.39
CA VAL A 91 12.42 0.86 12.45
C VAL A 91 11.53 -0.37 12.48
N ILE A 92 10.68 -0.48 13.50
CA ILE A 92 9.67 -1.55 13.64
C ILE A 92 8.28 -0.92 13.41
N LYS A 93 7.61 -1.35 12.35
CA LYS A 93 6.24 -0.94 12.02
C LYS A 93 5.24 -1.80 12.78
N LEU A 94 4.42 -1.16 13.61
CA LEU A 94 3.48 -1.84 14.50
C LEU A 94 2.05 -1.44 14.21
N ALA A 95 1.18 -2.44 14.01
CA ALA A 95 -0.26 -2.25 13.93
C ALA A 95 -0.94 -2.86 15.16
N ALA A 96 -1.96 -2.19 15.69
CA ALA A 96 -2.72 -2.72 16.82
C ALA A 96 -4.20 -2.39 16.70
N LEU A 97 -5.04 -3.27 17.25
CA LEU A 97 -6.45 -2.97 17.45
C LEU A 97 -6.59 -1.73 18.34
N ARG A 98 -7.55 -0.89 18.03
CA ARG A 98 -7.79 0.37 18.74
C ARG A 98 -7.89 0.22 20.26
N THR A 99 -8.45 -0.87 20.73
CA THR A 99 -8.57 -1.18 22.14
C THR A 99 -7.23 -1.45 22.84
N LEU A 100 -6.25 -1.97 22.11
CA LEU A 100 -4.92 -2.30 22.62
C LEU A 100 -3.93 -1.15 22.40
N SER A 101 -4.10 -0.37 21.34
CA SER A 101 -3.19 0.71 20.94
C SER A 101 -3.14 1.88 21.93
N THR A 102 -4.22 2.09 22.70
CA THR A 102 -4.33 3.27 23.59
C THR A 102 -3.63 3.09 24.93
N ARG A 103 -3.54 1.89 25.45
CA ARG A 103 -3.03 1.66 26.82
C ARG A 103 -1.96 0.58 26.90
N TRP A 104 -2.19 -0.55 26.25
CA TRP A 104 -1.36 -1.74 26.46
C TRP A 104 -0.09 -1.71 25.61
N VAL A 105 -0.21 -1.44 24.32
CA VAL A 105 0.91 -1.41 23.37
C VAL A 105 1.95 -0.34 23.70
N PRO A 106 1.58 0.92 24.06
CA PRO A 106 2.56 1.93 24.46
C PRO A 106 3.35 1.55 25.71
N GLY A 107 2.73 0.81 26.64
CA GLY A 107 3.40 0.29 27.83
C GLY A 107 4.49 -0.71 27.47
N MET A 108 4.18 -1.69 26.63
CA MET A 108 5.14 -2.69 26.16
C MET A 108 6.30 -2.09 25.37
N VAL A 109 5.99 -1.15 24.45
CA VAL A 109 7.01 -0.46 23.65
C VAL A 109 7.96 0.33 24.58
N ARG A 110 7.44 1.01 25.59
CA ARG A 110 8.27 1.73 26.56
C ARG A 110 9.17 0.78 27.34
N GLU A 111 8.64 -0.33 27.82
CA GLU A 111 9.41 -1.35 28.56
C GLU A 111 10.51 -1.95 27.66
N PHE A 112 10.20 -2.25 26.41
CA PHE A 112 11.17 -2.73 25.43
C PHE A 112 12.30 -1.72 25.21
N LEU A 113 11.97 -0.43 24.96
CA LEU A 113 12.95 0.63 24.73
C LEU A 113 13.85 0.90 25.94
N GLN A 114 13.32 0.72 27.17
CA GLN A 114 14.12 0.86 28.39
C GLN A 114 15.12 -0.28 28.59
N ASN A 115 14.81 -1.47 28.09
CA ASN A 115 15.62 -2.68 28.25
C ASN A 115 16.49 -3.00 26.99
N SER A 116 16.25 -2.34 25.89
CA SER A 116 17.00 -2.55 24.63
C SER A 116 18.25 -1.68 24.60
N GLN A 117 19.37 -2.28 24.22
CA GLN A 117 20.62 -1.57 23.93
C GLN A 117 20.71 -1.11 22.46
N GLN A 118 19.72 -1.47 21.63
CA GLN A 118 19.68 -1.12 20.22
C GLN A 118 18.87 0.15 20.00
N ASP A 119 19.30 0.99 19.06
CA ASP A 119 18.52 2.18 18.66
C ASP A 119 17.35 1.73 17.76
N VAL A 120 16.21 1.46 18.41
CA VAL A 120 14.99 0.98 17.76
C VAL A 120 13.92 2.07 17.82
N ARG A 121 13.32 2.36 16.67
CA ARG A 121 12.17 3.25 16.54
C ARG A 121 10.93 2.44 16.21
N PHE A 122 9.83 2.71 16.93
CA PHE A 122 8.52 2.15 16.61
C PHE A 122 7.68 3.14 15.82
N GLU A 123 7.14 2.70 14.69
CA GLU A 123 6.16 3.44 13.92
C GLU A 123 4.79 2.80 14.07
N PHE A 124 3.85 3.58 14.59
CA PHE A 124 2.47 3.14 14.76
C PHE A 124 1.65 3.49 13.53
N THR A 125 1.03 2.51 12.90
CA THR A 125 0.09 2.74 11.81
C THR A 125 -1.28 3.08 12.35
N ASN A 126 -1.80 4.22 11.91
CA ASN A 126 -3.14 4.70 12.28
C ASN A 126 -4.28 4.02 11.47
N GLU A 127 -4.02 2.90 10.84
CA GLU A 127 -5.09 2.15 10.18
C GLU A 127 -6.01 1.55 11.24
N ASN A 128 -7.15 2.20 11.45
CA ASN A 128 -8.26 1.71 12.28
C ASN A 128 -8.93 0.50 11.60
N GLY A 129 -8.16 -0.56 11.38
CA GLY A 129 -8.64 -1.76 10.69
C GLY A 129 -9.35 -2.72 11.64
N LEU A 130 -10.31 -3.44 11.11
CA LEU A 130 -10.83 -4.65 11.71
C LEU A 130 -9.74 -5.74 11.68
N SER A 131 -9.79 -6.70 12.61
CA SER A 131 -8.80 -7.79 12.71
C SER A 131 -8.40 -8.45 11.36
N PRO A 132 -9.31 -8.71 10.40
CA PRO A 132 -8.93 -9.27 9.10
C PRO A 132 -8.02 -8.34 8.27
N GLN A 133 -8.22 -7.03 8.36
CA GLN A 133 -7.41 -6.03 7.64
C GLN A 133 -6.00 -5.95 8.21
N ILE A 134 -5.86 -5.98 9.54
CA ILE A 134 -4.56 -6.00 10.22
C ILE A 134 -3.77 -7.26 9.85
N ILE A 135 -4.41 -8.44 9.85
CA ILE A 135 -3.77 -9.70 9.45
C ILE A 135 -3.35 -9.65 7.98
N GLN A 136 -4.17 -9.07 7.11
CA GLN A 136 -3.86 -8.92 5.70
C GLN A 136 -2.68 -7.96 5.48
N GLY A 137 -2.61 -6.86 6.23
CA GLY A 137 -1.49 -5.94 6.22
C GLY A 137 -0.18 -6.57 6.73
N LEU A 138 -0.23 -7.41 7.77
CA LEU A 138 0.92 -8.18 8.25
C LEU A 138 1.43 -9.16 7.18
N ARG A 139 0.53 -9.90 6.53
CA ARG A 139 0.87 -10.79 5.41
C ARG A 139 1.45 -10.04 4.20
N ALA A 140 1.01 -8.82 3.97
CA ALA A 140 1.50 -7.94 2.92
C ALA A 140 2.78 -7.18 3.32
N LYS A 141 3.34 -7.43 4.52
CA LYS A 141 4.51 -6.73 5.08
C LYS A 141 4.32 -5.21 5.22
N HIS A 142 3.09 -4.75 5.40
CA HIS A 142 2.82 -3.35 5.78
C HIS A 142 3.27 -3.06 7.22
N TYR A 143 3.26 -4.10 8.07
CA TYR A 143 3.69 -4.07 9.47
C TYR A 143 4.60 -5.25 9.76
N ASP A 144 5.48 -5.07 10.72
CA ASP A 144 6.38 -6.12 11.22
C ASP A 144 5.72 -6.90 12.36
N ILE A 145 4.89 -6.21 13.17
CA ILE A 145 4.18 -6.78 14.32
C ILE A 145 2.74 -6.29 14.33
N CYS A 146 1.80 -7.13 14.76
CA CYS A 146 0.42 -6.74 15.02
C CYS A 146 -0.10 -7.31 16.36
N PHE A 147 -1.02 -6.56 17.00
CA PHE A 147 -1.72 -6.91 18.23
C PHE A 147 -3.24 -6.73 18.10
#